data_1a7ef9b36216602618582feee1ce0209
#
_entry.id   1a7ef9b36216602618582feee1ce0209
#
_cell.length_a   1.000
_cell.length_b   1.000
_cell.length_c   1.000
_cell.angle_alpha   90.00
_cell.angle_beta   90.00
_cell.angle_gamma   90.00
#
_symmetry.space_group_name_H-M   'P 1'
#
loop_
_entity.id
_entity.type
_entity.pdbx_description
1 polymer ?
#
loop_
_entity_poly.entity_id
_entity_poly.type
_entity_poly.pdbx_seq_one_letter_code
_entity_poly.pdbx_strand_id
1 'polypeptide(L)'
;MAAAASPEDADDADTEVWDVVVVGAGPGGASAAYAAAVAGRRVLLLEKSELPRYKTCGGGIIGPSRDCLPPGFELPLQDRVHAVTFSLDGRFARTRRSRKMLFGLINRPEFDAQLVEHAQKAGAELRTGVTVTRVEQHGPAVPDRRTVAVVLADGETVLARAVVGADGSASRIGAHVGVKLGQVDLGLEAEIPVPPSVAEDWKGRVLIDWGPMPGSYGWVFPKGDTLTVGVISARGEGAATKRYMEDFVARLGLSGFEPTISSGHLTRCRTDDSPLSRGRVLVCGDAAGLLEPWTREGISYALRSGRLAGEWAVRVAEANDAVDARRQALNYAFAIKAGLGVEMAVGRRMLAVFERRPGLLHATLTGLRPAWNAFADITRGSATLGGMVRSNGMARRALEMLDKRMDTSSGVGPAGRGVGRAERPAPEGEGAVEAQDGARAGAVAAAAADPAAEAEPTADVTPGAAADARADADAGAGRPVEASAKPEAPEAPGAV
;
A
#
# COMPACT_ATOMS: atom_id res chain seq x y z
N MET A 1 49.37 -49.77 3.42
CA MET A 1 49.35 -48.33 3.80
C MET A 1 48.38 -47.67 2.86
N ALA A 2 47.16 -47.48 3.32
CA ALA A 2 46.13 -46.75 2.59
C ALA A 2 46.26 -45.28 2.96
N ALA A 3 46.45 -44.44 1.96
CA ALA A 3 46.48 -42.98 2.13
C ALA A 3 45.08 -42.49 2.51
N ALA A 4 45.00 -41.76 3.62
CA ALA A 4 43.82 -41.07 4.04
C ALA A 4 43.56 -39.91 3.07
N ALA A 5 42.36 -39.86 2.47
CA ALA A 5 41.87 -38.74 1.70
C ALA A 5 41.69 -37.53 2.63
N SER A 6 42.18 -36.39 2.19
CA SER A 6 42.04 -35.09 2.87
C SER A 6 40.58 -34.65 2.87
N PRO A 7 40.05 -34.00 3.93
CA PRO A 7 38.69 -33.49 3.97
C PRO A 7 38.61 -32.06 3.39
N GLU A 8 39.11 -31.85 2.16
CA GLU A 8 39.11 -30.51 1.50
C GLU A 8 38.19 -30.45 0.26
N ASP A 9 37.43 -31.50 -0.07
CA ASP A 9 36.46 -31.49 -1.18
C ASP A 9 35.02 -31.51 -0.69
N ALA A 10 34.72 -30.75 0.36
CA ALA A 10 33.32 -30.49 0.78
C ALA A 10 32.81 -29.23 0.13
N ASP A 11 32.08 -29.42 -0.99
CA ASP A 11 31.00 -28.60 -1.48
C ASP A 11 31.25 -27.08 -1.58
N ASP A 12 31.91 -26.66 -2.64
CA ASP A 12 31.62 -25.40 -3.31
C ASP A 12 30.31 -25.61 -4.11
N ALA A 13 29.21 -25.85 -3.42
CA ALA A 13 27.87 -25.77 -4.00
C ALA A 13 27.73 -24.31 -4.49
N ASP A 14 27.74 -24.18 -5.81
CA ASP A 14 27.61 -22.90 -6.54
C ASP A 14 26.34 -22.18 -6.00
N THR A 15 26.52 -21.37 -4.95
CA THR A 15 25.40 -20.73 -4.24
C THR A 15 24.73 -19.80 -5.21
N GLU A 16 23.56 -20.20 -5.69
CA GLU A 16 22.79 -19.51 -6.71
C GLU A 16 22.51 -18.06 -6.31
N VAL A 17 23.01 -17.10 -7.09
CA VAL A 17 22.81 -15.66 -6.85
C VAL A 17 21.78 -15.11 -7.82
N TRP A 18 20.69 -14.58 -7.31
CA TRP A 18 19.66 -13.88 -8.08
C TRP A 18 20.11 -12.47 -8.46
N ASP A 19 19.73 -11.98 -9.63
CA ASP A 19 19.96 -10.58 -9.96
C ASP A 19 19.10 -9.68 -9.07
N VAL A 20 17.82 -9.99 -8.93
CA VAL A 20 16.88 -9.23 -8.10
C VAL A 20 16.00 -10.17 -7.29
N VAL A 21 15.94 -9.95 -5.98
CA VAL A 21 14.93 -10.56 -5.11
C VAL A 21 13.91 -9.50 -4.72
N VAL A 22 12.64 -9.79 -4.93
CA VAL A 22 11.51 -8.92 -4.54
C VAL A 22 10.77 -9.57 -3.39
N VAL A 23 10.56 -8.85 -2.30
CA VAL A 23 9.89 -9.34 -1.09
C VAL A 23 8.49 -8.75 -1.00
N GLY A 24 7.46 -9.60 -1.13
CA GLY A 24 6.04 -9.27 -1.14
C GLY A 24 5.45 -9.20 -2.55
N ALA A 25 4.37 -9.95 -2.80
CA ALA A 25 3.71 -10.08 -4.10
C ALA A 25 2.40 -9.26 -4.19
N GLY A 26 2.32 -8.12 -3.49
CA GLY A 26 1.29 -7.11 -3.72
C GLY A 26 1.57 -6.30 -5.00
N PRO A 27 0.74 -5.28 -5.32
CA PRO A 27 0.88 -4.51 -6.56
C PRO A 27 2.26 -3.90 -6.77
N GLY A 28 2.92 -3.45 -5.69
CA GLY A 28 4.28 -2.90 -5.78
C GLY A 28 5.33 -3.94 -6.13
N GLY A 29 5.27 -5.12 -5.46
CA GLY A 29 6.23 -6.18 -5.70
C GLY A 29 6.05 -6.87 -7.05
N ALA A 30 4.80 -7.19 -7.43
CA ALA A 30 4.51 -7.75 -8.74
C ALA A 30 4.95 -6.80 -9.87
N SER A 31 4.73 -5.49 -9.71
CA SER A 31 5.18 -4.47 -10.67
C SER A 31 6.71 -4.37 -10.73
N ALA A 32 7.41 -4.49 -9.58
CA ALA A 32 8.87 -4.49 -9.54
C ALA A 32 9.46 -5.75 -10.18
N ALA A 33 8.90 -6.92 -9.86
CA ALA A 33 9.31 -8.18 -10.43
C ALA A 33 9.11 -8.22 -11.95
N TYR A 34 7.94 -7.75 -12.43
CA TYR A 34 7.66 -7.62 -13.84
C TYR A 34 8.70 -6.74 -14.55
N ALA A 35 8.97 -5.54 -14.02
CA ALA A 35 9.91 -4.60 -14.63
C ALA A 35 11.34 -5.15 -14.71
N ALA A 36 11.79 -5.86 -13.68
CA ALA A 36 13.11 -6.48 -13.68
C ALA A 36 13.19 -7.71 -14.60
N ALA A 37 12.11 -8.52 -14.67
CA ALA A 37 12.06 -9.71 -15.54
C ALA A 37 12.04 -9.32 -17.03
N VAL A 38 11.25 -8.31 -17.42
CA VAL A 38 11.23 -7.78 -18.80
C VAL A 38 12.61 -7.25 -19.22
N ALA A 39 13.42 -6.76 -18.27
CA ALA A 39 14.82 -6.37 -18.53
C ALA A 39 15.77 -7.57 -18.63
N GLY A 40 15.26 -8.81 -18.68
CA GLY A 40 16.03 -10.04 -18.84
C GLY A 40 16.82 -10.46 -17.60
N ARG A 41 16.41 -10.04 -16.39
CA ARG A 41 17.08 -10.41 -15.13
C ARG A 41 16.49 -11.68 -14.54
N ARG A 42 17.31 -12.43 -13.83
CA ARG A 42 16.86 -13.53 -12.97
C ARG A 42 16.19 -12.93 -11.74
N VAL A 43 14.87 -13.06 -11.64
CA VAL A 43 14.06 -12.45 -10.59
C VAL A 43 13.39 -13.50 -9.74
N LEU A 44 13.54 -13.40 -8.42
CA LEU A 44 12.79 -14.19 -7.45
C LEU A 44 11.81 -13.29 -6.70
N LEU A 45 10.52 -13.61 -6.76
CA LEU A 45 9.44 -12.95 -6.03
C LEU A 45 9.02 -13.83 -4.85
N LEU A 46 9.20 -13.33 -3.62
CA LEU A 46 8.86 -14.02 -2.38
C LEU A 46 7.57 -13.47 -1.79
N GLU A 47 6.61 -14.33 -1.47
CA GLU A 47 5.34 -13.97 -0.82
C GLU A 47 5.07 -14.89 0.38
N LYS A 48 4.67 -14.31 1.51
CA LYS A 48 4.38 -15.05 2.74
C LYS A 48 3.09 -15.88 2.69
N SER A 49 2.15 -15.48 1.85
CA SER A 49 0.83 -16.11 1.73
C SER A 49 0.70 -16.84 0.40
N GLU A 50 -0.16 -17.84 0.36
CA GLU A 50 -0.61 -18.42 -0.90
C GLU A 50 -1.48 -17.40 -1.67
N LEU A 51 -1.45 -17.47 -3.00
CA LEU A 51 -2.26 -16.64 -3.89
C LEU A 51 -3.38 -17.48 -4.54
N PRO A 52 -4.57 -16.92 -4.73
CA PRO A 52 -5.02 -15.55 -4.41
C PRO A 52 -5.27 -15.35 -2.92
N ARG A 53 -4.97 -14.16 -2.37
CA ARG A 53 -5.15 -13.82 -0.96
C ARG A 53 -5.97 -12.56 -0.76
N TYR A 54 -6.75 -12.52 0.32
CA TYR A 54 -7.44 -11.30 0.73
C TYR A 54 -6.46 -10.20 1.16
N LYS A 55 -6.85 -8.96 0.92
CA LYS A 55 -6.16 -7.77 1.43
C LYS A 55 -7.18 -6.66 1.63
N THR A 56 -7.31 -6.16 2.85
CA THR A 56 -8.14 -4.99 3.21
C THR A 56 -7.85 -3.83 2.27
N CYS A 57 -8.84 -3.44 1.46
CA CYS A 57 -8.71 -2.35 0.50
C CYS A 57 -10.03 -2.12 -0.26
N GLY A 58 -10.51 -0.89 -0.33
CA GLY A 58 -11.68 -0.54 -1.15
C GLY A 58 -11.58 -0.94 -2.64
N GLY A 59 -10.36 -1.14 -3.17
CA GLY A 59 -10.15 -1.67 -4.52
C GLY A 59 -10.35 -0.64 -5.64
N GLY A 60 -10.26 0.66 -5.36
CA GLY A 60 -10.38 1.70 -6.38
C GLY A 60 -9.14 1.80 -7.28
N ILE A 61 -9.30 1.57 -8.58
CA ILE A 61 -8.23 1.70 -9.60
C ILE A 61 -8.42 3.02 -10.34
N ILE A 62 -7.66 4.02 -9.93
CA ILE A 62 -7.64 5.34 -10.59
C ILE A 62 -6.77 5.33 -11.87
N GLY A 63 -6.93 6.36 -12.70
CA GLY A 63 -6.25 6.45 -14.00
C GLY A 63 -4.73 6.25 -13.96
N PRO A 64 -3.97 6.89 -13.05
CA PRO A 64 -2.52 6.73 -12.97
C PRO A 64 -2.06 5.28 -12.70
N SER A 65 -2.92 4.43 -12.13
CA SER A 65 -2.63 2.99 -11.95
C SER A 65 -2.56 2.27 -13.29
N ARG A 66 -3.45 2.62 -14.23
CA ARG A 66 -3.58 1.92 -15.54
C ARG A 66 -2.34 2.08 -16.39
N ASP A 67 -1.66 3.23 -16.32
CA ASP A 67 -0.46 3.52 -17.10
C ASP A 67 0.78 2.71 -16.64
N CYS A 68 0.66 2.02 -15.50
CA CYS A 68 1.72 1.20 -14.92
C CYS A 68 1.43 -0.30 -15.00
N LEU A 69 0.28 -0.70 -15.56
CA LEU A 69 -0.04 -2.10 -15.76
C LEU A 69 0.76 -2.69 -16.92
N PRO A 70 1.07 -3.99 -16.88
CA PRO A 70 1.71 -4.68 -18.00
C PRO A 70 0.92 -4.53 -19.31
N PRO A 71 1.59 -4.51 -20.47
CA PRO A 71 0.90 -4.56 -21.75
C PRO A 71 -0.05 -5.76 -21.85
N GLY A 72 -1.28 -5.52 -22.33
CA GLY A 72 -2.30 -6.57 -22.43
C GLY A 72 -2.96 -6.97 -21.10
N PHE A 73 -2.66 -6.27 -20.00
CA PHE A 73 -3.33 -6.52 -18.72
C PHE A 73 -4.80 -6.09 -18.77
N GLU A 74 -5.70 -7.03 -18.57
CA GLU A 74 -7.14 -6.77 -18.50
C GLU A 74 -7.54 -6.61 -17.03
N LEU A 75 -8.07 -5.41 -16.69
CA LEU A 75 -8.51 -5.14 -15.32
C LEU A 75 -9.73 -6.02 -14.97
N PRO A 76 -9.67 -6.81 -13.86
CA PRO A 76 -10.80 -7.61 -13.38
C PRO A 76 -11.84 -6.71 -12.69
N LEU A 77 -12.51 -5.87 -13.47
CA LEU A 77 -13.45 -4.86 -12.96
C LEU A 77 -14.72 -5.49 -12.42
N GLN A 78 -14.99 -5.24 -11.17
CA GLN A 78 -16.25 -5.57 -10.51
C GLN A 78 -17.32 -4.50 -10.78
N ASP A 79 -16.91 -3.22 -10.86
CA ASP A 79 -17.80 -2.12 -11.27
C ASP A 79 -16.99 -0.97 -11.93
N ARG A 80 -17.74 -0.14 -12.68
CA ARG A 80 -17.23 1.05 -13.40
C ARG A 80 -17.88 2.29 -12.85
N VAL A 81 -17.14 3.08 -12.07
CA VAL A 81 -17.66 4.24 -11.38
C VAL A 81 -17.86 5.43 -12.31
N HIS A 82 -19.07 5.90 -12.39
CA HIS A 82 -19.47 7.10 -13.15
C HIS A 82 -20.06 8.20 -12.26
N ALA A 83 -20.36 7.89 -11.00
CA ALA A 83 -20.94 8.82 -10.05
C ALA A 83 -20.27 8.73 -8.69
N VAL A 84 -20.08 9.88 -8.04
CA VAL A 84 -19.63 9.94 -6.65
C VAL A 84 -20.66 10.75 -5.86
N THR A 85 -21.18 10.16 -4.80
CA THR A 85 -21.95 10.84 -3.78
C THR A 85 -21.00 11.29 -2.69
N PHE A 86 -21.03 12.56 -2.37
CA PHE A 86 -20.33 13.12 -1.20
C PHE A 86 -21.35 13.46 -0.12
N SER A 87 -21.05 13.14 1.14
CA SER A 87 -21.81 13.57 2.31
C SER A 87 -20.86 14.08 3.39
N LEU A 88 -21.41 14.74 4.38
CA LEU A 88 -20.69 15.28 5.54
C LEU A 88 -21.40 14.76 6.79
N ASP A 89 -20.83 13.76 7.43
CA ASP A 89 -21.40 13.01 8.56
C ASP A 89 -22.86 12.59 8.31
N GLY A 90 -23.07 11.95 7.15
CA GLY A 90 -24.38 11.48 6.70
C GLY A 90 -25.35 12.58 6.23
N ARG A 91 -24.92 13.86 6.24
CA ARG A 91 -25.75 15.01 5.87
C ARG A 91 -25.29 15.65 4.58
N PHE A 92 -26.12 16.52 3.99
CA PHE A 92 -25.80 17.29 2.79
C PHE A 92 -25.33 16.45 1.60
N ALA A 93 -25.88 15.24 1.47
CA ALA A 93 -25.51 14.31 0.39
C ALA A 93 -25.74 14.95 -0.99
N ARG A 94 -24.72 14.94 -1.83
CA ARG A 94 -24.78 15.44 -3.21
C ARG A 94 -24.04 14.49 -4.16
N THR A 95 -24.72 14.05 -5.21
CA THR A 95 -24.15 13.17 -6.24
C THR A 95 -23.66 14.00 -7.42
N ARG A 96 -22.40 13.77 -7.79
CA ARG A 96 -21.79 14.30 -9.02
C ARG A 96 -21.59 13.15 -10.00
N ARG A 97 -21.91 13.38 -11.26
CA ARG A 97 -21.87 12.38 -12.34
C ARG A 97 -20.86 12.76 -13.41
N SER A 98 -20.26 11.78 -14.03
CA SER A 98 -19.38 11.91 -15.20
C SER A 98 -19.88 11.02 -16.34
N ARG A 99 -19.85 11.54 -17.57
CA ARG A 99 -20.14 10.74 -18.76
C ARG A 99 -19.06 9.69 -19.02
N LYS A 100 -17.80 10.01 -18.69
CA LYS A 100 -16.66 9.08 -18.78
C LYS A 100 -16.47 8.37 -17.44
N MET A 101 -16.03 7.12 -17.48
CA MET A 101 -15.64 6.39 -16.28
C MET A 101 -14.61 7.21 -15.47
N LEU A 102 -14.84 7.36 -14.18
CA LEU A 102 -13.92 8.02 -13.26
C LEU A 102 -12.79 7.07 -12.85
N PHE A 103 -13.15 5.91 -12.35
CA PHE A 103 -12.25 4.83 -11.96
C PHE A 103 -12.99 3.49 -11.93
N GLY A 104 -12.22 2.40 -11.84
CA GLY A 104 -12.76 1.04 -11.72
C GLY A 104 -12.68 0.53 -10.30
N LEU A 105 -13.50 -0.46 -9.96
CA LEU A 105 -13.44 -1.20 -8.71
C LEU A 105 -13.02 -2.64 -9.00
N ILE A 106 -12.09 -3.16 -8.18
CA ILE A 106 -11.55 -4.52 -8.30
C ILE A 106 -11.58 -5.26 -6.97
N ASN A 107 -11.51 -6.59 -7.03
CA ASN A 107 -11.19 -7.43 -5.91
C ASN A 107 -9.68 -7.68 -5.87
N ARG A 108 -9.06 -7.45 -4.72
CA ARG A 108 -7.62 -7.56 -4.54
C ARG A 108 -7.06 -8.98 -4.76
N PRO A 109 -7.75 -10.06 -4.31
CA PRO A 109 -7.28 -11.42 -4.58
C PRO A 109 -7.05 -11.68 -6.07
N GLU A 110 -8.01 -11.35 -6.90
CA GLU A 110 -7.94 -11.54 -8.34
C GLU A 110 -6.92 -10.62 -9.01
N PHE A 111 -6.97 -9.32 -8.67
CA PHE A 111 -6.07 -8.32 -9.26
C PHE A 111 -4.60 -8.59 -8.93
N ASP A 112 -4.29 -8.88 -7.66
CA ASP A 112 -2.91 -9.14 -7.23
C ASP A 112 -2.38 -10.43 -7.89
N ALA A 113 -3.21 -11.50 -7.97
CA ALA A 113 -2.82 -12.75 -8.62
C ALA A 113 -2.52 -12.57 -10.12
N GLN A 114 -3.36 -11.81 -10.83
CA GLN A 114 -3.11 -11.50 -12.25
C GLN A 114 -1.83 -10.69 -12.47
N LEU A 115 -1.52 -9.71 -11.60
CA LEU A 115 -0.26 -8.98 -11.67
C LEU A 115 0.95 -9.89 -11.51
N VAL A 116 0.87 -10.83 -10.57
CA VAL A 116 1.93 -11.83 -10.33
C VAL A 116 2.07 -12.77 -11.52
N GLU A 117 0.96 -13.24 -12.09
CA GLU A 117 0.97 -14.06 -13.30
C GLU A 117 1.69 -13.36 -14.48
N HIS A 118 1.46 -12.05 -14.65
CA HIS A 118 2.18 -11.27 -15.67
C HIS A 118 3.69 -11.17 -15.37
N ALA A 119 4.09 -11.06 -14.10
CA ALA A 119 5.50 -11.09 -13.72
C ALA A 119 6.13 -12.48 -14.01
N GLN A 120 5.43 -13.56 -13.72
CA GLN A 120 5.86 -14.93 -14.04
C GLN A 120 5.97 -15.17 -15.56
N LYS A 121 5.00 -14.70 -16.35
CA LYS A 121 5.05 -14.76 -17.82
C LYS A 121 6.24 -13.96 -18.40
N ALA A 122 6.68 -12.93 -17.70
CA ALA A 122 7.89 -12.16 -18.04
C ALA A 122 9.20 -12.85 -17.61
N GLY A 123 9.14 -13.96 -16.85
CA GLY A 123 10.29 -14.74 -16.42
C GLY A 123 10.64 -14.62 -14.93
N ALA A 124 9.82 -13.99 -14.10
CA ALA A 124 10.03 -13.99 -12.65
C ALA A 124 9.63 -15.35 -12.04
N GLU A 125 10.46 -15.89 -11.18
CA GLU A 125 10.13 -17.04 -10.33
C GLU A 125 9.35 -16.57 -9.11
N LEU A 126 8.27 -17.29 -8.75
CA LEU A 126 7.46 -17.01 -7.56
C LEU A 126 7.66 -18.14 -6.54
N ARG A 127 7.89 -17.77 -5.27
CA ARG A 127 7.79 -18.67 -4.10
C ARG A 127 6.77 -18.11 -3.12
N THR A 128 5.68 -18.84 -2.90
CA THR A 128 4.62 -18.55 -1.92
C THR A 128 4.87 -19.28 -0.60
N GLY A 129 4.17 -18.90 0.47
CA GLY A 129 4.36 -19.48 1.80
C GLY A 129 5.69 -19.11 2.46
N VAL A 130 6.47 -18.18 1.88
CA VAL A 130 7.84 -17.87 2.28
C VAL A 130 7.91 -16.53 3.03
N THR A 131 8.23 -16.58 4.31
CA THR A 131 8.37 -15.38 5.13
C THR A 131 9.84 -14.94 5.23
N VAL A 132 10.12 -13.72 4.74
CA VAL A 132 11.42 -13.07 4.93
C VAL A 132 11.48 -12.47 6.33
N THR A 133 12.52 -12.79 7.09
CA THR A 133 12.73 -12.28 8.45
C THR A 133 13.62 -11.05 8.47
N ARG A 134 14.69 -11.03 7.68
CA ARG A 134 15.65 -9.92 7.60
C ARG A 134 16.46 -9.97 6.31
N VAL A 135 17.16 -8.88 6.04
CA VAL A 135 18.19 -8.79 4.98
C VAL A 135 19.52 -8.38 5.58
N GLU A 136 20.61 -8.91 5.04
CA GLU A 136 21.95 -8.61 5.47
C GLU A 136 22.81 -8.19 4.28
N GLN A 137 23.61 -7.12 4.43
CA GLN A 137 24.53 -6.64 3.39
C GLN A 137 25.99 -6.79 3.82
N HIS A 138 26.23 -7.25 5.04
CA HIS A 138 27.52 -7.54 5.64
C HIS A 138 27.34 -8.68 6.64
N GLY A 139 28.40 -9.45 6.86
CA GLY A 139 28.39 -10.56 7.82
C GLY A 139 28.63 -11.92 7.16
N PRO A 140 28.55 -12.99 7.96
CA PRO A 140 28.93 -14.36 7.49
C PRO A 140 28.06 -14.89 6.35
N ALA A 141 26.80 -14.45 6.26
CA ALA A 141 25.84 -14.89 5.23
C ALA A 141 26.06 -14.17 3.88
N VAL A 142 26.96 -13.19 3.79
CA VAL A 142 27.20 -12.39 2.59
C VAL A 142 28.58 -12.72 2.02
N PRO A 143 28.67 -13.47 0.91
CA PRO A 143 29.95 -13.95 0.38
C PRO A 143 30.82 -12.83 -0.20
N ASP A 144 30.20 -11.79 -0.74
CA ASP A 144 30.92 -10.63 -1.28
C ASP A 144 30.12 -9.32 -1.09
N ARG A 145 30.77 -8.17 -1.34
CA ARG A 145 30.16 -6.84 -1.21
C ARG A 145 29.15 -6.48 -2.32
N ARG A 146 28.96 -7.36 -3.29
CA ARG A 146 28.00 -7.18 -4.40
C ARG A 146 26.72 -7.92 -4.18
N THR A 147 26.60 -8.69 -3.10
CA THR A 147 25.42 -9.47 -2.74
C THR A 147 24.73 -8.97 -1.48
N VAL A 148 23.48 -9.35 -1.34
CA VAL A 148 22.61 -9.18 -0.18
C VAL A 148 22.06 -10.53 0.18
N ALA A 149 22.16 -10.94 1.44
CA ALA A 149 21.54 -12.14 1.95
C ALA A 149 20.09 -11.81 2.41
N VAL A 150 19.13 -12.55 1.87
CA VAL A 150 17.72 -12.53 2.26
C VAL A 150 17.45 -13.76 3.10
N VAL A 151 17.21 -13.58 4.40
CA VAL A 151 17.05 -14.67 5.37
C VAL A 151 15.58 -14.97 5.57
N LEU A 152 15.22 -16.24 5.36
CA LEU A 152 13.87 -16.77 5.47
C LEU A 152 13.57 -17.26 6.89
N ALA A 153 12.30 -17.52 7.19
CA ALA A 153 11.88 -17.95 8.52
C ALA A 153 12.31 -19.37 8.88
N ASP A 154 12.49 -20.23 7.87
CA ASP A 154 12.99 -21.61 8.00
C ASP A 154 14.51 -21.70 8.17
N GLY A 155 15.22 -20.57 8.03
CA GLY A 155 16.68 -20.48 8.10
C GLY A 155 17.37 -20.52 6.73
N GLU A 156 16.65 -20.79 5.63
CA GLU A 156 17.21 -20.66 4.28
C GLU A 156 17.71 -19.24 4.04
N THR A 157 18.79 -19.13 3.28
CA THR A 157 19.33 -17.83 2.86
C THR A 157 19.40 -17.77 1.35
N VAL A 158 18.73 -16.78 0.77
CA VAL A 158 18.73 -16.47 -0.66
C VAL A 158 19.68 -15.30 -0.92
N LEU A 159 20.60 -15.46 -1.88
CA LEU A 159 21.53 -14.40 -2.26
C LEU A 159 21.01 -13.61 -3.48
N ALA A 160 21.15 -12.28 -3.43
CA ALA A 160 20.73 -11.38 -4.49
C ALA A 160 21.73 -10.26 -4.73
N ARG A 161 21.84 -9.77 -5.98
CA ARG A 161 22.61 -8.56 -6.31
C ARG A 161 21.89 -7.28 -5.94
N ALA A 162 20.56 -7.30 -5.95
CA ALA A 162 19.70 -6.22 -5.47
C ALA A 162 18.43 -6.79 -4.81
N VAL A 163 17.88 -6.08 -3.83
CA VAL A 163 16.64 -6.46 -3.14
C VAL A 163 15.63 -5.32 -3.24
N VAL A 164 14.36 -5.65 -3.55
CA VAL A 164 13.23 -4.72 -3.49
C VAL A 164 12.29 -5.15 -2.37
N GLY A 165 12.17 -4.31 -1.33
CA GLY A 165 11.16 -4.49 -0.27
C GLY A 165 9.81 -3.92 -0.71
N ALA A 166 8.81 -4.80 -0.81
CA ALA A 166 7.42 -4.51 -1.13
C ALA A 166 6.47 -5.25 -0.17
N ASP A 167 6.93 -5.49 1.05
CA ASP A 167 6.33 -6.32 2.10
C ASP A 167 5.26 -5.59 2.94
N GLY A 168 4.68 -4.52 2.37
CA GLY A 168 3.50 -3.84 2.89
C GLY A 168 3.75 -2.89 4.06
N SER A 169 2.67 -2.45 4.73
CA SER A 169 2.72 -1.38 5.74
C SER A 169 3.48 -1.75 7.02
N ALA A 170 3.61 -3.04 7.34
CA ALA A 170 4.42 -3.54 8.48
C ALA A 170 5.80 -4.05 8.03
N SER A 171 6.39 -3.40 7.04
CA SER A 171 7.60 -3.81 6.35
C SER A 171 8.82 -4.00 7.25
N ARG A 172 9.41 -5.20 7.20
CA ARG A 172 10.73 -5.49 7.79
C ARG A 172 11.86 -4.90 6.94
N ILE A 173 11.69 -4.95 5.61
CA ILE A 173 12.67 -4.37 4.69
C ILE A 173 12.67 -2.84 4.79
N GLY A 174 11.49 -2.22 4.96
CA GLY A 174 11.37 -0.79 5.24
C GLY A 174 12.09 -0.39 6.53
N ALA A 175 11.95 -1.18 7.59
CA ALA A 175 12.68 -0.98 8.85
C ALA A 175 14.20 -1.12 8.66
N HIS A 176 14.68 -2.12 7.89
CA HIS A 176 16.10 -2.27 7.54
C HIS A 176 16.65 -1.04 6.80
N VAL A 177 15.89 -0.49 5.86
CA VAL A 177 16.25 0.72 5.12
C VAL A 177 16.23 1.96 6.04
N GLY A 178 15.45 1.94 7.12
CA GLY A 178 15.27 3.04 8.06
C GLY A 178 14.13 3.98 7.65
N VAL A 179 13.06 3.45 7.08
CA VAL A 179 11.86 4.22 6.69
C VAL A 179 11.24 4.88 7.92
N LYS A 180 11.05 6.19 7.84
CA LYS A 180 10.43 7.00 8.89
C LYS A 180 8.98 7.32 8.49
N LEU A 181 8.07 7.14 9.40
CA LEU A 181 6.63 7.32 9.20
C LEU A 181 6.16 8.57 9.96
N GLY A 182 5.44 9.46 9.27
CA GLY A 182 4.90 10.70 9.82
C GLY A 182 3.40 10.65 10.10
N GLN A 183 2.65 9.88 9.31
CA GLN A 183 1.21 9.70 9.45
C GLN A 183 0.88 8.22 9.50
N VAL A 184 0.02 7.83 10.44
CA VAL A 184 -0.49 6.46 10.56
C VAL A 184 -1.99 6.56 10.79
N ASP A 185 -2.78 5.90 9.95
CA ASP A 185 -4.24 5.86 10.04
C ASP A 185 -4.72 4.41 10.20
N LEU A 186 -5.87 4.25 10.86
CA LEU A 186 -6.58 2.98 11.00
C LEU A 186 -7.78 2.95 10.07
N GLY A 187 -7.77 2.07 9.09
CA GLY A 187 -8.93 1.72 8.28
C GLY A 187 -9.63 0.49 8.83
N LEU A 188 -10.96 0.54 8.95
CA LEU A 188 -11.83 -0.61 9.18
C LEU A 188 -12.69 -0.83 7.94
N GLU A 189 -12.88 -2.09 7.56
CA GLU A 189 -13.60 -2.45 6.33
C GLU A 189 -14.43 -3.70 6.54
N ALA A 190 -15.60 -3.74 5.92
CA ALA A 190 -16.49 -4.90 5.87
C ALA A 190 -16.92 -5.16 4.42
N GLU A 191 -16.86 -6.42 4.00
CA GLU A 191 -17.44 -6.91 2.75
C GLU A 191 -18.84 -7.42 3.06
N ILE A 192 -19.86 -6.69 2.61
CA ILE A 192 -21.27 -6.93 2.94
C ILE A 192 -22.01 -7.42 1.69
N PRO A 193 -22.35 -8.72 1.61
CA PRO A 193 -23.22 -9.23 0.56
C PRO A 193 -24.61 -8.62 0.67
N VAL A 194 -25.18 -8.22 -0.47
CA VAL A 194 -26.48 -7.55 -0.53
C VAL A 194 -27.38 -8.17 -1.59
N PRO A 195 -28.72 -8.09 -1.44
CA PRO A 195 -29.65 -8.53 -2.46
C PRO A 195 -29.47 -7.76 -3.78
N PRO A 196 -29.86 -8.36 -4.93
CA PRO A 196 -29.74 -7.74 -6.25
C PRO A 196 -30.37 -6.33 -6.35
N SER A 197 -31.48 -6.08 -5.66
CA SER A 197 -32.14 -4.78 -5.63
C SER A 197 -31.24 -3.70 -5.00
N VAL A 198 -30.57 -4.03 -3.89
CA VAL A 198 -29.64 -3.11 -3.22
C VAL A 198 -28.37 -2.93 -4.06
N ALA A 199 -27.85 -4.02 -4.64
CA ALA A 199 -26.66 -3.96 -5.51
C ALA A 199 -26.90 -3.04 -6.73
N GLU A 200 -28.06 -3.13 -7.38
CA GLU A 200 -28.40 -2.29 -8.54
C GLU A 200 -28.49 -0.79 -8.18
N ASP A 201 -28.98 -0.44 -6.97
CA ASP A 201 -29.02 0.95 -6.48
C ASP A 201 -27.62 1.55 -6.33
N TRP A 202 -26.61 0.72 -6.07
CA TRP A 202 -25.21 1.17 -5.89
C TRP A 202 -24.39 1.16 -7.18
N LYS A 203 -24.81 0.42 -8.19
CA LYS A 203 -24.07 0.20 -9.43
C LYS A 203 -23.59 1.48 -10.10
N GLY A 204 -22.31 1.52 -10.42
CA GLY A 204 -21.65 2.69 -11.05
C GLY A 204 -21.53 3.93 -10.16
N ARG A 205 -21.88 3.83 -8.87
CA ARG A 205 -21.88 4.94 -7.92
C ARG A 205 -21.18 4.54 -6.63
N VAL A 206 -20.29 5.39 -6.16
CA VAL A 206 -19.65 5.26 -4.84
C VAL A 206 -20.13 6.37 -3.90
N LEU A 207 -20.02 6.13 -2.60
CA LEU A 207 -20.20 7.13 -1.55
C LEU A 207 -18.85 7.42 -0.89
N ILE A 208 -18.57 8.70 -0.67
CA ILE A 208 -17.52 9.20 0.22
C ILE A 208 -18.20 10.10 1.25
N ASP A 209 -18.17 9.67 2.50
CA ASP A 209 -18.74 10.43 3.62
C ASP A 209 -17.59 11.04 4.44
N TRP A 210 -17.54 12.38 4.48
CA TRP A 210 -16.60 13.06 5.36
C TRP A 210 -17.03 12.83 6.80
N GLY A 211 -16.20 12.11 7.57
CA GLY A 211 -16.56 11.58 8.87
C GLY A 211 -16.59 12.59 10.00
N PRO A 212 -17.01 12.15 11.19
CA PRO A 212 -17.18 13.01 12.36
C PRO A 212 -15.85 13.42 13.01
N MET A 213 -14.77 12.67 12.79
CA MET A 213 -13.45 12.97 13.35
C MET A 213 -12.61 13.75 12.34
N PRO A 214 -11.69 14.64 12.78
CA PRO A 214 -10.80 15.37 11.87
C PRO A 214 -10.05 14.42 10.95
N GLY A 215 -10.10 14.65 9.63
CA GLY A 215 -9.42 13.84 8.63
C GLY A 215 -10.01 12.45 8.39
N SER A 216 -11.09 12.07 9.08
CA SER A 216 -11.76 10.79 8.86
C SER A 216 -12.74 10.84 7.68
N TYR A 217 -12.93 9.69 7.04
CA TYR A 217 -14.01 9.51 6.05
C TYR A 217 -14.46 8.05 5.99
N GLY A 218 -15.70 7.85 5.51
CA GLY A 218 -16.25 6.55 5.17
C GLY A 218 -16.43 6.39 3.66
N TRP A 219 -16.49 5.15 3.21
CA TRP A 219 -16.76 4.84 1.80
C TRP A 219 -17.69 3.65 1.64
N VAL A 220 -18.41 3.64 0.51
CA VAL A 220 -19.14 2.48 0.01
C VAL A 220 -18.75 2.28 -1.44
N PHE A 221 -18.17 1.12 -1.75
CA PHE A 221 -17.73 0.73 -3.07
C PHE A 221 -18.43 -0.57 -3.51
N PRO A 222 -19.29 -0.51 -4.53
CA PRO A 222 -20.01 -1.69 -5.03
C PRO A 222 -19.07 -2.62 -5.83
N LYS A 223 -19.19 -3.91 -5.57
CA LYS A 223 -18.44 -4.97 -6.24
C LYS A 223 -19.40 -6.13 -6.59
N GLY A 224 -20.22 -5.92 -7.63
CA GLY A 224 -21.24 -6.89 -8.00
C GLY A 224 -22.35 -6.98 -6.94
N ASP A 225 -22.50 -8.12 -6.31
CA ASP A 225 -23.45 -8.40 -5.23
C ASP A 225 -22.95 -8.06 -3.81
N THR A 226 -21.78 -7.47 -3.71
CA THR A 226 -21.12 -7.14 -2.44
C THR A 226 -20.81 -5.64 -2.37
N LEU A 227 -21.03 -5.04 -1.20
CA LEU A 227 -20.61 -3.68 -0.91
C LEU A 227 -19.39 -3.72 0.01
N THR A 228 -18.27 -3.16 -0.43
CA THR A 228 -17.13 -2.86 0.45
C THR A 228 -17.44 -1.56 1.18
N VAL A 229 -17.74 -1.66 2.45
CA VAL A 229 -18.02 -0.52 3.33
C VAL A 229 -16.87 -0.35 4.29
N GLY A 230 -16.36 0.87 4.41
CA GLY A 230 -15.28 1.10 5.36
C GLY A 230 -15.22 2.53 5.87
N VAL A 231 -14.42 2.71 6.92
CA VAL A 231 -14.10 4.01 7.52
C VAL A 231 -12.62 4.07 7.83
N ILE A 232 -12.07 5.29 7.83
CA ILE A 232 -10.67 5.51 8.18
C ILE A 232 -10.53 6.76 9.06
N SER A 233 -9.64 6.68 10.04
CA SER A 233 -9.29 7.80 10.92
C SER A 233 -7.84 7.72 11.39
N ALA A 234 -7.35 8.75 12.08
CA ALA A 234 -6.00 8.75 12.65
C ALA A 234 -5.82 7.61 13.66
N ARG A 235 -4.61 7.02 13.71
CA ARG A 235 -4.22 6.03 14.71
C ARG A 235 -4.36 6.62 16.12
N GLY A 236 -4.87 5.82 17.06
CA GLY A 236 -5.15 6.23 18.43
C GLY A 236 -6.65 6.43 18.70
N GLU A 237 -7.45 6.61 17.63
CA GLU A 237 -8.90 6.78 17.71
C GLU A 237 -9.69 5.46 17.51
N GLY A 238 -9.10 4.30 17.82
CA GLY A 238 -9.66 2.98 17.47
C GLY A 238 -11.09 2.75 17.98
N ALA A 239 -11.41 3.15 19.23
CA ALA A 239 -12.77 3.04 19.76
C ALA A 239 -13.76 3.98 19.05
N ALA A 240 -13.34 5.20 18.71
CA ALA A 240 -14.15 6.15 17.94
C ALA A 240 -14.34 5.69 16.49
N THR A 241 -13.28 5.12 15.89
CA THR A 241 -13.33 4.55 14.53
C THR A 241 -14.31 3.37 14.46
N LYS A 242 -14.30 2.48 15.47
CA LYS A 242 -15.24 1.36 15.54
C LYS A 242 -16.68 1.86 15.64
N ARG A 243 -16.97 2.80 16.55
CA ARG A 243 -18.30 3.42 16.64
C ARG A 243 -18.71 4.09 15.34
N TYR A 244 -17.80 4.82 14.69
CA TYR A 244 -18.06 5.43 13.39
C TYR A 244 -18.44 4.37 12.34
N MET A 245 -17.76 3.24 12.29
CA MET A 245 -18.11 2.13 11.38
C MET A 245 -19.51 1.59 11.66
N GLU A 246 -19.85 1.34 12.91
CA GLU A 246 -21.17 0.84 13.33
C GLU A 246 -22.28 1.83 12.96
N ASP A 247 -22.11 3.11 13.28
CA ASP A 247 -23.05 4.19 12.96
C ASP A 247 -23.18 4.41 11.44
N PHE A 248 -22.06 4.26 10.70
CA PHE A 248 -22.05 4.41 9.25
C PHE A 248 -22.82 3.29 8.56
N VAL A 249 -22.61 2.03 8.96
CA VAL A 249 -23.36 0.87 8.45
C VAL A 249 -24.85 1.01 8.77
N ALA A 250 -25.18 1.46 9.99
CA ALA A 250 -26.57 1.67 10.41
C ALA A 250 -27.27 2.77 9.58
N ARG A 251 -26.61 3.90 9.37
CA ARG A 251 -27.12 5.00 8.52
C ARG A 251 -27.37 4.60 7.07
N LEU A 252 -26.58 3.64 6.57
CA LEU A 252 -26.76 3.09 5.22
C LEU A 252 -27.90 2.09 5.11
N GLY A 253 -28.51 1.69 6.24
CA GLY A 253 -29.54 0.64 6.29
C GLY A 253 -28.98 -0.77 6.08
N LEU A 254 -27.69 -0.97 6.32
CA LEU A 254 -26.99 -2.23 6.07
C LEU A 254 -26.83 -3.12 7.30
N SER A 255 -27.30 -2.70 8.48
CA SER A 255 -27.17 -3.47 9.74
C SER A 255 -27.86 -4.84 9.73
N GLY A 256 -28.78 -5.08 8.79
CA GLY A 256 -29.48 -6.37 8.64
C GLY A 256 -28.72 -7.39 7.76
N PHE A 257 -27.56 -7.02 7.19
CA PHE A 257 -26.75 -7.88 6.37
C PHE A 257 -25.45 -8.25 7.08
N GLU A 258 -25.19 -9.55 7.22
CA GLU A 258 -23.97 -10.04 7.86
C GLU A 258 -22.77 -9.90 6.91
N PRO A 259 -21.68 -9.27 7.33
CA PRO A 259 -20.48 -9.17 6.51
C PRO A 259 -19.79 -10.54 6.40
N THR A 260 -19.35 -10.90 5.20
CA THR A 260 -18.53 -12.10 4.99
C THR A 260 -17.11 -11.92 5.51
N ILE A 261 -16.61 -10.68 5.50
CA ILE A 261 -15.29 -10.32 6.00
C ILE A 261 -15.41 -9.00 6.77
N SER A 262 -14.81 -8.95 7.97
CA SER A 262 -14.53 -7.71 8.69
C SER A 262 -13.04 -7.66 8.98
N SER A 263 -12.39 -6.56 8.61
CA SER A 263 -10.94 -6.43 8.74
C SER A 263 -10.51 -5.01 9.09
N GLY A 264 -9.30 -4.90 9.66
CA GLY A 264 -8.66 -3.63 9.94
C GLY A 264 -7.26 -3.56 9.35
N HIS A 265 -6.85 -2.38 8.93
CA HIS A 265 -5.52 -2.17 8.37
C HIS A 265 -4.94 -0.82 8.77
N LEU A 266 -3.64 -0.80 9.11
CA LEU A 266 -2.91 0.44 9.33
C LEU A 266 -2.28 0.91 8.02
N THR A 267 -2.70 2.07 7.55
CA THR A 267 -2.04 2.78 6.46
C THR A 267 -0.96 3.71 7.00
N ARG A 268 0.14 3.90 6.26
CA ARG A 268 1.31 4.61 6.77
C ARG A 268 1.94 5.48 5.68
N CYS A 269 2.06 6.79 5.96
CA CYS A 269 2.77 7.72 5.09
C CYS A 269 4.14 8.06 5.67
N ARG A 270 5.14 8.08 4.81
CA ARG A 270 6.51 8.47 5.13
C ARG A 270 6.67 9.95 5.41
N THR A 271 7.73 10.32 6.16
CA THR A 271 8.23 11.71 6.22
C THR A 271 9.05 12.05 4.96
N ASP A 272 9.24 13.33 4.67
CA ASP A 272 9.97 13.79 3.47
C ASP A 272 11.45 13.41 3.48
N ASP A 273 12.07 13.34 4.67
CA ASP A 273 13.45 12.96 4.88
C ASP A 273 13.69 11.45 4.97
N SER A 274 12.60 10.65 4.94
CA SER A 274 12.68 9.19 5.02
C SER A 274 13.50 8.61 3.86
N PRO A 275 14.41 7.64 4.10
CA PRO A 275 15.17 6.97 3.05
C PRO A 275 14.26 6.06 2.21
N LEU A 276 14.68 5.81 0.96
CA LEU A 276 14.04 4.89 0.01
C LEU A 276 14.93 3.72 -0.36
N SER A 277 16.17 3.77 0.12
CA SER A 277 17.18 2.75 -0.14
C SER A 277 18.26 2.75 0.91
N ARG A 278 18.90 1.59 1.08
CA ARG A 278 20.12 1.40 1.87
C ARG A 278 21.02 0.40 1.16
N GLY A 279 22.20 0.84 0.69
CA GLY A 279 23.08 -0.02 -0.10
C GLY A 279 22.38 -0.55 -1.36
N ARG A 280 22.27 -1.88 -1.47
CA ARG A 280 21.62 -2.60 -2.59
C ARG A 280 20.14 -2.94 -2.33
N VAL A 281 19.56 -2.39 -1.27
CA VAL A 281 18.15 -2.62 -0.89
C VAL A 281 17.33 -1.37 -1.19
N LEU A 282 16.29 -1.51 -2.00
CA LEU A 282 15.29 -0.49 -2.34
C LEU A 282 13.96 -0.85 -1.69
N VAL A 283 13.09 0.14 -1.44
CA VAL A 283 11.73 -0.10 -0.93
C VAL A 283 10.69 0.67 -1.75
N CYS A 284 9.51 0.06 -1.98
CA CYS A 284 8.41 0.64 -2.75
C CYS A 284 7.05 0.45 -2.07
N GLY A 285 6.02 1.11 -2.57
CA GLY A 285 4.65 1.04 -2.04
C GLY A 285 4.58 1.33 -0.55
N ASP A 286 3.71 0.62 0.14
CA ASP A 286 3.51 0.76 1.58
C ASP A 286 4.78 0.48 2.41
N ALA A 287 5.66 -0.40 1.93
CA ALA A 287 6.95 -0.68 2.58
C ALA A 287 7.86 0.55 2.64
N ALA A 288 7.70 1.47 1.71
CA ALA A 288 8.37 2.76 1.68
C ALA A 288 7.55 3.89 2.32
N GLY A 289 6.34 3.60 2.82
CA GLY A 289 5.38 4.60 3.27
C GLY A 289 4.88 5.51 2.13
N LEU A 290 4.82 4.98 0.91
CA LEU A 290 4.33 5.70 -0.27
C LEU A 290 2.82 5.49 -0.40
N LEU A 291 2.07 6.46 0.07
CA LEU A 291 0.61 6.50 0.08
C LEU A 291 0.17 7.95 -0.10
N GLU A 292 -0.94 8.19 -0.80
CA GLU A 292 -1.51 9.54 -0.91
C GLU A 292 -2.07 9.96 0.46
N PRO A 293 -1.56 11.04 1.07
CA PRO A 293 -1.85 11.34 2.48
C PRO A 293 -3.31 11.69 2.80
N TRP A 294 -4.03 12.30 1.85
CA TRP A 294 -5.41 12.73 2.05
C TRP A 294 -6.43 11.63 1.75
N THR A 295 -6.35 11.03 0.57
CA THR A 295 -7.31 10.01 0.11
C THR A 295 -6.97 8.59 0.56
N ARG A 296 -5.74 8.38 1.07
CA ARG A 296 -5.15 7.08 1.43
C ARG A 296 -5.12 6.10 0.24
N GLU A 297 -5.08 6.64 -0.97
CA GLU A 297 -4.90 5.85 -2.18
C GLU A 297 -3.48 5.28 -2.23
N GLY A 298 -3.35 3.95 -2.30
CA GLY A 298 -2.06 3.24 -2.25
C GLY A 298 -1.77 2.41 -3.49
N ILE A 299 -2.77 1.94 -4.24
CA ILE A 299 -2.54 1.02 -5.36
C ILE A 299 -1.74 1.70 -6.48
N SER A 300 -2.09 2.93 -6.85
CA SER A 300 -1.35 3.70 -7.86
C SER A 300 0.09 3.97 -7.41
N TYR A 301 0.27 4.33 -6.13
CA TYR A 301 1.60 4.56 -5.56
C TYR A 301 2.44 3.29 -5.54
N ALA A 302 1.83 2.15 -5.20
CA ALA A 302 2.50 0.85 -5.21
C ALA A 302 2.94 0.45 -6.61
N LEU A 303 2.05 0.50 -7.61
CA LEU A 303 2.37 0.17 -9.00
C LEU A 303 3.47 1.07 -9.58
N ARG A 304 3.31 2.39 -9.42
CA ARG A 304 4.25 3.40 -9.95
C ARG A 304 5.63 3.28 -9.30
N SER A 305 5.69 3.16 -7.97
CA SER A 305 6.97 3.01 -7.27
C SER A 305 7.58 1.62 -7.46
N GLY A 306 6.75 0.57 -7.57
CA GLY A 306 7.19 -0.79 -7.85
C GLY A 306 7.88 -0.89 -9.20
N ARG A 307 7.26 -0.36 -10.27
CA ARG A 307 7.89 -0.30 -11.58
C ARG A 307 9.25 0.38 -11.54
N LEU A 308 9.32 1.59 -10.95
CA LEU A 308 10.59 2.29 -10.79
C LEU A 308 11.60 1.49 -9.96
N ALA A 309 11.15 0.86 -8.86
CA ALA A 309 12.04 0.04 -8.03
C ALA A 309 12.64 -1.14 -8.82
N GLY A 310 11.84 -1.82 -9.65
CA GLY A 310 12.33 -2.88 -10.54
C GLY A 310 13.35 -2.39 -11.56
N GLU A 311 13.04 -1.29 -12.27
CA GLU A 311 13.95 -0.67 -13.25
C GLU A 311 15.29 -0.24 -12.62
N TRP A 312 15.27 0.32 -11.41
CA TRP A 312 16.49 0.73 -10.71
C TRP A 312 17.19 -0.42 -9.99
N ALA A 313 16.46 -1.46 -9.55
CA ALA A 313 17.07 -2.67 -8.99
C ALA A 313 17.96 -3.39 -10.02
N VAL A 314 17.57 -3.41 -11.30
CA VAL A 314 18.40 -3.88 -12.41
C VAL A 314 19.73 -3.15 -12.43
N ARG A 315 19.73 -1.81 -12.40
CA ARG A 315 20.94 -0.99 -12.41
C ARG A 315 21.79 -1.16 -11.15
N VAL A 316 21.14 -1.37 -10.00
CA VAL A 316 21.83 -1.68 -8.74
C VAL A 316 22.50 -3.07 -8.81
N ALA A 317 21.82 -4.05 -9.43
CA ALA A 317 22.36 -5.40 -9.62
C ALA A 317 23.59 -5.41 -10.56
N GLU A 318 23.57 -4.58 -11.60
CA GLU A 318 24.66 -4.41 -12.56
C GLU A 318 25.88 -3.66 -12.01
N ALA A 319 25.71 -2.93 -10.90
CA ALA A 319 26.75 -2.10 -10.33
C ALA A 319 27.97 -2.94 -9.88
N ASN A 320 29.15 -2.57 -10.35
CA ASN A 320 30.40 -3.30 -10.10
C ASN A 320 30.92 -3.14 -8.68
N ASP A 321 30.56 -2.07 -7.97
CA ASP A 321 30.99 -1.78 -6.62
C ASP A 321 29.90 -1.11 -5.78
N ALA A 322 30.17 -0.89 -4.49
CA ALA A 322 29.24 -0.32 -3.55
C ALA A 322 28.96 1.18 -3.82
N VAL A 323 29.89 1.90 -4.42
CA VAL A 323 29.74 3.33 -4.74
C VAL A 323 28.77 3.51 -5.89
N ASP A 324 28.94 2.70 -6.95
CA ASP A 324 28.03 2.72 -8.09
C ASP A 324 26.62 2.24 -7.67
N ALA A 325 26.51 1.14 -6.93
CA ALA A 325 25.22 0.66 -6.42
C ALA A 325 24.50 1.75 -5.61
N ARG A 326 25.22 2.44 -4.71
CA ARG A 326 24.66 3.56 -3.94
C ARG A 326 24.20 4.70 -4.84
N ARG A 327 24.95 5.04 -5.88
CA ARG A 327 24.57 6.08 -6.85
C ARG A 327 23.26 5.72 -7.56
N GLN A 328 23.10 4.47 -8.03
CA GLN A 328 21.87 4.01 -8.68
C GLN A 328 20.68 4.04 -7.69
N ALA A 329 20.89 3.61 -6.46
CA ALA A 329 19.87 3.65 -5.41
C ALA A 329 19.45 5.10 -5.04
N LEU A 330 20.38 6.06 -5.07
CA LEU A 330 20.06 7.48 -4.88
C LEU A 330 19.28 8.06 -6.08
N ASN A 331 19.58 7.64 -7.31
CA ASN A 331 18.81 8.04 -8.49
C ASN A 331 17.37 7.52 -8.42
N TYR A 332 17.13 6.29 -7.93
CA TYR A 332 15.80 5.81 -7.61
C TYR A 332 15.09 6.74 -6.61
N ALA A 333 15.74 7.06 -5.50
CA ALA A 333 15.16 7.93 -4.50
C ALA A 333 14.83 9.32 -5.06
N PHE A 334 15.68 9.86 -5.95
CA PHE A 334 15.42 11.11 -6.63
C PHE A 334 14.20 11.02 -7.56
N ALA A 335 14.08 9.95 -8.37
CA ALA A 335 12.93 9.74 -9.27
C ALA A 335 11.61 9.67 -8.48
N ILE A 336 11.57 8.94 -7.36
CA ILE A 336 10.39 8.89 -6.47
C ILE A 336 10.07 10.27 -5.90
N LYS A 337 11.06 11.00 -5.39
CA LYS A 337 10.84 12.34 -4.82
C LYS A 337 10.35 13.35 -5.86
N ALA A 338 10.89 13.31 -7.06
CA ALA A 338 10.49 14.20 -8.15
C ALA A 338 9.06 13.95 -8.68
N GLY A 339 8.57 12.72 -8.58
CA GLY A 339 7.22 12.31 -8.96
C GLY A 339 6.27 12.24 -7.76
N LEU A 340 6.21 11.08 -7.12
CA LEU A 340 5.28 10.78 -6.03
C LEU A 340 5.46 11.69 -4.81
N GLY A 341 6.71 12.07 -4.48
CA GLY A 341 6.98 12.97 -3.36
C GLY A 341 6.29 14.33 -3.50
N VAL A 342 6.23 14.87 -4.72
CA VAL A 342 5.52 16.13 -5.00
C VAL A 342 4.01 15.96 -4.79
N GLU A 343 3.43 14.85 -5.25
CA GLU A 343 2.02 14.54 -5.03
C GLU A 343 1.70 14.38 -3.55
N MET A 344 2.54 13.66 -2.80
CA MET A 344 2.39 13.53 -1.34
C MET A 344 2.47 14.88 -0.61
N ALA A 345 3.36 15.78 -1.04
CA ALA A 345 3.48 17.11 -0.43
C ALA A 345 2.18 17.93 -0.60
N VAL A 346 1.53 17.84 -1.76
CA VAL A 346 0.24 18.49 -2.00
C VAL A 346 -0.88 17.78 -1.23
N GLY A 347 -0.87 16.43 -1.21
CA GLY A 347 -1.83 15.62 -0.45
C GLY A 347 -1.83 15.95 1.05
N ARG A 348 -0.66 16.13 1.68
CA ARG A 348 -0.55 16.58 3.08
C ARG A 348 -1.21 17.94 3.32
N ARG A 349 -1.06 18.89 2.41
CA ARG A 349 -1.73 20.19 2.50
C ARG A 349 -3.24 20.06 2.36
N MET A 350 -3.70 19.21 1.43
CA MET A 350 -5.13 18.94 1.28
C MET A 350 -5.71 18.26 2.52
N LEU A 351 -4.99 17.32 3.12
CA LEU A 351 -5.39 16.70 4.38
C LEU A 351 -5.52 17.75 5.49
N ALA A 352 -4.55 18.62 5.66
CA ALA A 352 -4.61 19.69 6.67
C ALA A 352 -5.79 20.64 6.48
N VAL A 353 -6.15 20.95 5.24
CA VAL A 353 -7.38 21.71 4.92
C VAL A 353 -8.63 20.91 5.27
N PHE A 354 -8.65 19.63 4.90
CA PHE A 354 -9.76 18.73 5.16
C PHE A 354 -10.04 18.55 6.66
N GLU A 355 -9.00 18.34 7.46
CA GLU A 355 -9.10 18.17 8.92
C GLU A 355 -9.74 19.41 9.58
N ARG A 356 -9.40 20.60 9.11
CA ARG A 356 -9.87 21.87 9.71
C ARG A 356 -11.18 22.37 9.12
N ARG A 357 -11.47 22.09 7.86
CA ARG A 357 -12.57 22.67 7.09
C ARG A 357 -13.27 21.66 6.16
N PRO A 358 -13.73 20.49 6.67
CA PRO A 358 -14.36 19.48 5.81
C PRO A 358 -15.58 20.02 5.06
N GLY A 359 -16.38 20.90 5.68
CA GLY A 359 -17.52 21.52 5.02
C GLY A 359 -17.16 22.44 3.85
N LEU A 360 -16.00 23.14 3.90
CA LEU A 360 -15.51 23.94 2.78
C LEU A 360 -15.12 23.05 1.60
N LEU A 361 -14.42 21.95 1.87
CA LEU A 361 -14.04 20.96 0.85
C LEU A 361 -15.29 20.35 0.22
N HIS A 362 -16.26 19.94 1.06
CA HIS A 362 -17.55 19.42 0.61
C HIS A 362 -18.28 20.38 -0.33
N ALA A 363 -18.48 21.63 0.11
CA ALA A 363 -19.14 22.66 -0.69
C ALA A 363 -18.40 22.95 -2.02
N THR A 364 -17.05 22.93 -1.98
CA THR A 364 -16.21 23.15 -3.15
C THR A 364 -16.37 22.03 -4.18
N LEU A 365 -16.22 20.76 -3.76
CA LEU A 365 -16.31 19.60 -4.66
C LEU A 365 -17.74 19.40 -5.20
N THR A 366 -18.76 19.67 -4.38
CA THR A 366 -20.15 19.43 -4.77
C THR A 366 -20.79 20.63 -5.47
N GLY A 367 -20.34 21.86 -5.19
CA GLY A 367 -20.91 23.10 -5.72
C GLY A 367 -20.23 23.66 -6.95
N LEU A 368 -18.88 23.57 -7.01
CA LEU A 368 -18.10 24.22 -8.06
C LEU A 368 -17.72 23.26 -9.19
N ARG A 369 -18.13 23.60 -10.43
CA ARG A 369 -17.75 22.82 -11.62
C ARG A 369 -16.23 22.65 -11.81
N PRO A 370 -15.39 23.71 -11.64
CA PRO A 370 -13.93 23.54 -11.79
C PRO A 370 -13.35 22.54 -10.78
N ALA A 371 -13.79 22.54 -9.53
CA ALA A 371 -13.30 21.59 -8.52
C ALA A 371 -13.73 20.17 -8.83
N TRP A 372 -14.96 19.95 -9.26
CA TRP A 372 -15.42 18.64 -9.74
C TRP A 372 -14.63 18.16 -10.95
N ASN A 373 -14.39 19.02 -11.93
CA ASN A 373 -13.60 18.65 -13.11
C ASN A 373 -12.18 18.27 -12.72
N ALA A 374 -11.55 19.02 -11.80
CA ALA A 374 -10.25 18.71 -11.27
C ALA A 374 -10.21 17.33 -10.59
N PHE A 375 -11.17 17.04 -9.72
CA PHE A 375 -11.34 15.72 -9.11
C PHE A 375 -11.49 14.61 -10.18
N ALA A 376 -12.38 14.84 -11.16
CA ALA A 376 -12.63 13.89 -12.23
C ALA A 376 -11.39 13.67 -13.13
N ASP A 377 -10.58 14.71 -13.38
CA ASP A 377 -9.35 14.60 -14.17
C ASP A 377 -8.26 13.84 -13.42
N ILE A 378 -8.13 14.06 -12.10
CA ILE A 378 -7.20 13.31 -11.25
C ILE A 378 -7.58 11.84 -11.21
N THR A 379 -8.85 11.53 -10.95
CA THR A 379 -9.31 10.14 -10.85
C THR A 379 -9.19 9.38 -12.17
N ARG A 380 -9.33 10.07 -13.31
CA ARG A 380 -9.13 9.48 -14.65
C ARG A 380 -7.67 9.38 -15.08
N GLY A 381 -6.75 10.06 -14.39
CA GLY A 381 -5.33 10.10 -14.74
C GLY A 381 -4.97 11.14 -15.82
N SER A 382 -5.92 11.97 -16.26
CA SER A 382 -5.64 13.06 -17.21
C SER A 382 -4.92 14.24 -16.54
N ALA A 383 -4.88 14.27 -15.22
CA ALA A 383 -4.08 15.20 -14.42
C ALA A 383 -3.57 14.52 -13.15
N THR A 384 -2.52 15.09 -12.54
CA THR A 384 -2.08 14.71 -11.19
C THR A 384 -2.29 15.87 -10.24
N LEU A 385 -2.47 15.59 -8.95
CA LEU A 385 -2.67 16.62 -7.93
C LEU A 385 -1.50 17.60 -7.91
N GLY A 386 -0.26 17.11 -7.93
CA GLY A 386 0.94 17.92 -8.00
C GLY A 386 1.09 18.70 -9.32
N GLY A 387 0.68 18.10 -10.45
CA GLY A 387 0.68 18.74 -11.76
C GLY A 387 -0.28 19.92 -11.81
N MET A 388 -1.49 19.76 -11.29
CA MET A 388 -2.51 20.82 -11.26
C MET A 388 -2.07 22.03 -10.43
N VAL A 389 -1.44 21.80 -9.28
CA VAL A 389 -0.94 22.89 -8.43
C VAL A 389 0.22 23.63 -9.11
N ARG A 390 1.10 22.91 -9.85
CA ARG A 390 2.22 23.52 -10.59
C ARG A 390 1.73 24.34 -11.79
N SER A 391 0.76 23.82 -12.54
CA SER A 391 0.29 24.48 -13.79
C SER A 391 -0.74 25.58 -13.55
N ASN A 392 -1.46 25.58 -12.43
CA ASN A 392 -2.51 26.52 -12.14
C ASN A 392 -2.11 27.50 -11.03
N GLY A 393 -1.71 28.72 -11.42
CA GLY A 393 -1.29 29.77 -10.47
C GLY A 393 -2.37 30.14 -9.45
N MET A 394 -3.67 30.03 -9.78
CA MET A 394 -4.77 30.26 -8.83
C MET A 394 -4.86 29.12 -7.81
N ALA A 395 -4.76 27.86 -8.23
CA ALA A 395 -4.74 26.71 -7.33
C ALA A 395 -3.56 26.79 -6.35
N ARG A 396 -2.37 27.17 -6.85
CA ARG A 396 -1.18 27.40 -6.02
C ARG A 396 -1.40 28.53 -5.01
N ARG A 397 -1.90 29.69 -5.45
CA ARG A 397 -2.18 30.83 -4.55
C ARG A 397 -3.26 30.50 -3.53
N ALA A 398 -4.30 29.75 -3.92
CA ALA A 398 -5.34 29.30 -2.99
C ALA A 398 -4.77 28.40 -1.89
N LEU A 399 -3.91 27.44 -2.24
CA LEU A 399 -3.19 26.60 -1.28
C LEU A 399 -2.25 27.41 -0.38
N GLU A 400 -1.46 28.32 -0.94
CA GLU A 400 -0.57 29.21 -0.18
C GLU A 400 -1.35 30.15 0.78
N MET A 401 -2.51 30.66 0.37
CA MET A 401 -3.36 31.46 1.25
C MET A 401 -3.98 30.63 2.37
N LEU A 402 -4.33 29.37 2.11
CA LEU A 402 -4.82 28.44 3.12
C LEU A 402 -3.70 28.10 4.11
N ASP A 403 -2.47 27.84 3.65
CA ASP A 403 -1.29 27.63 4.50
C ASP A 403 -1.03 28.84 5.41
N LYS A 404 -0.96 30.05 4.87
CA LYS A 404 -0.73 31.29 5.65
C LYS A 404 -1.81 31.55 6.70
N ARG A 405 -3.09 31.30 6.39
CA ARG A 405 -4.18 31.41 7.35
C ARG A 405 -4.15 30.32 8.42
N MET A 406 -3.52 29.18 8.13
CA MET A 406 -3.32 28.11 9.09
C MET A 406 -2.26 28.45 10.12
N ASP A 407 -1.14 29.11 9.72
CA ASP A 407 -0.09 29.56 10.63
C ASP A 407 -0.55 30.68 11.57
N THR A 408 -1.42 31.56 11.11
CA THR A 408 -1.93 32.68 11.93
C THR A 408 -3.03 32.28 12.91
N SER A 409 -3.73 31.15 12.69
CA SER A 409 -4.78 30.67 13.61
C SER A 409 -4.26 29.74 14.71
N SER A 410 -3.03 29.30 14.64
CA SER A 410 -2.31 28.53 15.67
C SER A 410 -1.62 29.45 16.70
N GLY A 411 -2.24 30.56 17.07
CA GLY A 411 -1.80 31.52 18.09
C GLY A 411 -1.77 30.99 19.54
N VAL A 412 -1.47 29.69 19.73
CA VAL A 412 -0.95 29.11 20.95
C VAL A 412 0.52 28.91 20.71
N GLY A 413 1.32 29.95 20.98
CA GLY A 413 2.77 29.86 21.05
C GLY A 413 3.19 28.71 21.96
N PRO A 414 4.27 28.00 21.63
CA PRO A 414 4.82 27.01 22.55
C PRO A 414 5.14 27.71 23.87
N ALA A 415 4.51 27.24 24.95
CA ALA A 415 4.81 27.69 26.29
C ALA A 415 6.33 27.60 26.50
N GLY A 416 6.96 28.77 26.64
CA GLY A 416 8.38 28.90 26.81
C GLY A 416 8.85 28.12 28.05
N ARG A 417 9.55 27.03 27.83
CA ARG A 417 10.50 26.56 28.83
C ARG A 417 11.73 27.43 28.71
N GLY A 418 11.92 28.29 29.71
CA GLY A 418 13.08 29.11 29.86
C GLY A 418 14.35 28.24 29.81
N VAL A 419 15.11 28.39 28.76
CA VAL A 419 16.48 27.92 28.70
C VAL A 419 17.31 29.04 29.34
N GLY A 420 17.87 28.73 30.51
CA GLY A 420 18.79 29.58 31.22
C GLY A 420 19.95 29.99 30.29
N ARG A 421 20.24 31.28 30.39
CA ARG A 421 21.35 31.97 29.74
C ARG A 421 22.64 31.30 30.15
N ALA A 422 23.35 30.66 29.24
CA ALA A 422 24.70 30.16 29.47
C ALA A 422 25.67 31.34 29.59
N GLU A 423 26.22 31.51 30.77
CA GLU A 423 27.38 32.38 31.02
C GLU A 423 28.64 31.78 30.37
N ARG A 424 29.46 32.67 29.80
CA ARG A 424 30.76 32.34 29.22
C ARG A 424 31.73 31.88 30.32
N PRO A 425 32.62 30.96 30.08
CA PRO A 425 33.69 30.61 30.98
C PRO A 425 34.83 31.66 30.94
N ALA A 426 35.32 32.06 32.11
CA ALA A 426 36.58 32.75 32.31
C ALA A 426 37.73 31.76 32.61
N PRO A 427 39.00 32.12 32.42
CA PRO A 427 40.09 31.19 32.18
C PRO A 427 40.76 30.62 33.43
N GLU A 428 41.49 29.58 33.20
CA GLU A 428 42.44 28.73 33.89
C GLU A 428 43.09 29.23 35.18
N GLY A 429 43.20 28.33 36.16
CA GLY A 429 44.10 28.40 37.32
C GLY A 429 44.35 27.01 37.88
N GLU A 430 45.60 26.61 37.86
CA GLU A 430 46.21 25.35 38.27
C GLU A 430 45.97 24.97 39.74
N GLY A 431 46.00 23.63 40.03
CA GLY A 431 46.36 23.19 41.37
C GLY A 431 45.79 21.83 41.80
N ALA A 432 46.56 20.82 41.58
CA ALA A 432 47.01 19.70 42.44
C ALA A 432 46.03 18.93 43.38
N VAL A 433 45.94 17.63 43.16
CA VAL A 433 46.35 16.47 44.01
C VAL A 433 45.38 15.94 45.10
N GLU A 434 45.29 14.59 45.08
CA GLU A 434 44.96 13.56 46.09
C GLU A 434 43.51 13.20 46.35
N ALA A 435 43.10 12.03 45.89
CA ALA A 435 43.18 10.64 46.43
C ALA A 435 42.21 10.31 47.54
N GLN A 436 41.56 9.19 47.32
CA GLN A 436 41.15 8.13 48.24
C GLN A 436 39.62 7.84 48.38
N ASP A 437 39.34 6.66 47.90
CA ASP A 437 38.61 5.52 48.52
C ASP A 437 37.19 5.68 49.07
N GLY A 438 36.38 4.72 48.67
CA GLY A 438 35.35 4.21 49.55
C GLY A 438 34.02 3.78 48.92
N ALA A 439 34.05 2.64 48.33
CA ALA A 439 33.12 1.49 48.48
C ALA A 439 31.58 1.68 48.60
N ARG A 440 30.92 0.91 47.75
CA ARG A 440 29.74 0.00 47.95
C ARG A 440 28.32 0.51 47.72
N ALA A 441 27.78 -0.19 46.73
CA ALA A 441 26.56 -0.99 46.71
C ALA A 441 25.21 -0.32 46.52
N GLY A 442 24.54 -0.80 45.51
CA GLY A 442 23.07 -0.74 45.41
C GLY A 442 22.55 -0.77 43.97
N ALA A 443 22.54 -1.94 43.41
CA ALA A 443 21.81 -2.23 42.16
C ALA A 443 20.31 -2.02 42.32
N VAL A 444 19.66 -1.38 41.36
CA VAL A 444 18.38 -1.90 40.81
C VAL A 444 18.28 -1.36 39.40
N ALA A 445 18.44 -2.25 38.43
CA ALA A 445 18.10 -2.07 37.05
C ALA A 445 16.57 -2.14 36.92
N ALA A 446 15.95 -1.07 36.45
CA ALA A 446 14.61 -1.13 35.90
C ALA A 446 14.74 -1.18 34.36
N ALA A 447 14.63 -2.37 33.82
CA ALA A 447 14.51 -2.60 32.40
C ALA A 447 13.14 -2.06 31.94
N ALA A 448 13.17 -1.09 31.05
CA ALA A 448 12.00 -0.70 30.28
C ALA A 448 11.77 -1.80 29.24
N ALA A 449 10.74 -2.60 29.46
CA ALA A 449 10.25 -3.59 28.52
C ALA A 449 9.53 -2.87 27.37
N ASP A 450 10.02 -3.11 26.18
CA ASP A 450 9.39 -2.84 24.89
C ASP A 450 8.14 -3.75 24.77
N PRO A 451 6.91 -3.25 24.55
CA PRO A 451 5.78 -4.11 24.28
C PRO A 451 5.85 -4.59 22.84
N ALA A 452 6.24 -5.85 22.72
CA ALA A 452 6.23 -6.64 21.51
C ALA A 452 4.85 -6.69 20.85
N ALA A 453 4.89 -6.72 19.55
CA ALA A 453 4.00 -7.33 18.58
C ALA A 453 2.76 -8.06 19.17
N GLU A 454 1.60 -7.44 19.05
CA GLU A 454 0.33 -8.16 19.10
C GLU A 454 0.18 -8.96 17.79
N ALA A 455 0.13 -10.26 17.95
CA ALA A 455 -0.18 -11.24 16.92
C ALA A 455 -1.63 -11.04 16.45
N GLU A 456 -1.83 -11.09 15.14
CA GLU A 456 -3.16 -11.19 14.54
C GLU A 456 -3.84 -12.51 15.02
N PRO A 457 -5.13 -12.50 15.41
CA PRO A 457 -5.84 -13.74 15.71
C PRO A 457 -6.13 -14.48 14.39
N THR A 458 -5.46 -15.58 14.17
CA THR A 458 -5.86 -16.58 13.18
C THR A 458 -7.13 -17.26 13.68
N ALA A 459 -8.22 -17.08 12.95
CA ALA A 459 -9.44 -17.86 13.18
C ALA A 459 -9.21 -19.29 12.72
N ASP A 460 -9.12 -20.20 13.67
CA ASP A 460 -9.08 -21.64 13.50
C ASP A 460 -10.49 -22.13 13.16
N VAL A 461 -10.71 -22.57 11.92
CA VAL A 461 -11.95 -23.24 11.49
C VAL A 461 -11.67 -24.71 11.42
N THR A 462 -12.07 -25.44 12.47
CA THR A 462 -12.12 -26.90 12.47
C THR A 462 -13.33 -27.38 11.67
N PRO A 463 -13.20 -28.37 10.78
CA PRO A 463 -14.34 -28.95 10.07
C PRO A 463 -15.06 -29.99 10.95
N GLY A 464 -16.32 -29.72 11.26
CA GLY A 464 -17.23 -30.66 11.92
C GLY A 464 -17.77 -31.69 10.93
N ALA A 465 -17.82 -32.92 11.41
CA ALA A 465 -18.08 -34.17 10.75
C ALA A 465 -19.47 -34.27 10.10
N ALA A 466 -19.49 -35.04 9.00
CA ALA A 466 -20.64 -35.54 8.29
C ALA A 466 -21.53 -36.46 9.14
N ALA A 467 -22.83 -36.36 8.96
CA ALA A 467 -23.78 -37.41 9.31
C ALA A 467 -24.65 -37.75 8.10
N ASP A 468 -24.64 -39.05 7.76
CA ASP A 468 -25.41 -39.73 6.78
C ASP A 468 -26.95 -39.57 6.94
N ALA A 469 -27.67 -39.45 5.82
CA ALA A 469 -29.01 -39.97 5.69
C ALA A 469 -29.29 -40.31 4.21
N ARG A 470 -29.39 -41.60 3.97
CA ARG A 470 -29.96 -42.21 2.75
C ARG A 470 -31.47 -42.17 2.80
N ALA A 471 -32.13 -41.99 1.66
CA ALA A 471 -33.32 -42.77 1.19
C ALA A 471 -33.77 -42.31 -0.21
N ASP A 472 -33.64 -43.23 -1.10
CA ASP A 472 -34.59 -43.87 -2.06
C ASP A 472 -35.34 -43.03 -3.11
N ALA A 473 -34.96 -43.34 -4.35
CA ALA A 473 -35.71 -43.87 -5.50
C ALA A 473 -37.04 -43.19 -5.93
N ASP A 474 -37.19 -42.76 -7.15
CA ASP A 474 -37.81 -43.58 -8.23
C ASP A 474 -37.75 -42.86 -9.60
N ALA A 475 -37.98 -43.71 -10.65
CA ALA A 475 -37.75 -43.57 -12.05
C ALA A 475 -38.71 -42.65 -12.80
N GLY A 476 -38.25 -42.15 -13.98
CA GLY A 476 -39.16 -41.59 -14.99
C GLY A 476 -38.44 -41.21 -16.29
N ALA A 477 -38.37 -42.14 -17.21
CA ALA A 477 -37.82 -41.99 -18.54
C ALA A 477 -38.68 -41.11 -19.47
N GLY A 478 -38.06 -40.35 -20.36
CA GLY A 478 -38.72 -39.68 -21.48
C GLY A 478 -37.71 -39.14 -22.48
N ARG A 479 -37.68 -39.76 -23.64
CA ARG A 479 -36.80 -39.58 -24.80
C ARG A 479 -37.11 -38.31 -25.63
N PRO A 480 -36.33 -37.98 -26.65
CA PRO A 480 -36.03 -36.63 -27.16
C PRO A 480 -36.90 -36.27 -28.38
N VAL A 481 -36.97 -34.98 -28.69
CA VAL A 481 -37.49 -34.47 -29.98
C VAL A 481 -36.43 -33.59 -30.63
N GLU A 482 -36.17 -33.96 -31.89
CA GLU A 482 -35.27 -33.34 -32.87
C GLU A 482 -35.78 -32.00 -33.42
N ALA A 483 -34.82 -31.20 -33.84
CA ALA A 483 -34.70 -30.44 -35.10
C ALA A 483 -35.68 -29.30 -35.42
N SER A 484 -35.22 -28.09 -35.66
CA SER A 484 -34.87 -27.57 -36.99
C SER A 484 -34.83 -26.04 -37.03
N ALA A 485 -33.99 -25.58 -37.94
CA ALA A 485 -34.02 -24.36 -38.75
C ALA A 485 -33.29 -23.09 -38.25
N LYS A 486 -32.18 -22.82 -38.91
CA LYS A 486 -31.67 -21.46 -39.20
C LYS A 486 -32.70 -20.64 -39.98
N PRO A 487 -32.63 -19.33 -39.89
CA PRO A 487 -32.53 -18.56 -41.13
C PRO A 487 -31.41 -17.54 -41.19
N GLU A 488 -31.06 -17.29 -42.40
CA GLU A 488 -30.13 -16.47 -43.10
C GLU A 488 -29.94 -15.01 -42.64
N ALA A 489 -28.76 -14.50 -42.91
CA ALA A 489 -28.38 -13.09 -42.86
C ALA A 489 -28.97 -12.30 -44.04
N PRO A 490 -29.22 -11.01 -43.93
CA PRO A 490 -29.28 -10.12 -45.06
C PRO A 490 -28.04 -9.19 -45.17
N GLU A 491 -27.71 -8.99 -46.45
CA GLU A 491 -26.65 -8.20 -47.04
C GLU A 491 -26.65 -6.69 -46.66
N ALA A 492 -25.47 -6.10 -46.76
CA ALA A 492 -25.25 -4.68 -46.75
C ALA A 492 -25.68 -3.97 -48.04
N PRO A 493 -26.07 -2.71 -48.01
CA PRO A 493 -25.94 -1.85 -49.18
C PRO A 493 -24.86 -0.76 -48.99
N GLY A 494 -24.22 -0.52 -50.15
CA GLY A 494 -23.04 0.27 -50.39
C GLY A 494 -23.19 1.78 -50.24
N ALA A 495 -22.04 2.37 -50.42
CA ALA A 495 -21.62 3.76 -50.39
C ALA A 495 -22.44 4.70 -51.31
N VAL A 496 -22.65 5.89 -50.80
CA VAL A 496 -22.41 7.17 -51.49
C VAL A 496 -21.86 8.16 -50.45
#